data_84b224ba7900ae6ce63f10179ff38fb1
#
_entry.id   84b224ba7900ae6ce63f10179ff38fb1
#
_cell.length_a   1.000
_cell.length_b   1.000
_cell.length_c   1.000
_cell.angle_alpha   90.00
_cell.angle_beta   90.00
_cell.angle_gamma   90.00
#
_symmetry.space_group_name_H-M   'P 1'
#
loop_
_entity.id
_entity.type
_entity.pdbx_description
1 polymer ?
#
loop_
_entity_poly.entity_id
_entity_poly.type
_entity_poly.pdbx_seq_one_letter_code
_entity_poly.pdbx_strand_id
1 'polypeptide(L)'
;RKFSSNLPVIVIENFKGGTIGSDPYKDAYMSIYEPGEDGRTNLMDGPTLDTRVGIKIRGSSTQGRAKKAFTVEARDDFGEDKDISPLAMSEESDWILYAAYNFDRALIRNALIYELSNQVGRYAVRTRFCEVFVNTNGGALSYNDYVGVYSFMEKIKRDKNRVDITRISPEDTAEPEVTGGYMFKIDRPDPGDSGFSAGGQGVKWVEPKEDEVTSRQSGYVRNYFNNVYKNLNHTTKYADYIDPLSWVDHHMLNEFTKNPDGLRLSTYFYKDRNKRVEYGPVWDFDRTMGCDDDGRAANPVGWSS
;
A
#
# COMPACT_ATOMS: atom_id res chain seq x y z
N ARG A 1 -3.43 -2.57 -35.67
CA ARG A 1 -3.96 -1.30 -35.15
C ARG A 1 -2.95 -0.76 -34.15
N LYS A 2 -2.62 0.53 -34.19
CA LYS A 2 -1.81 1.18 -33.15
C LYS A 2 -2.60 1.19 -31.84
N PHE A 3 -1.95 0.85 -30.73
CA PHE A 3 -2.55 0.99 -29.40
C PHE A 3 -2.63 2.48 -29.05
N SER A 4 -3.78 2.92 -28.52
CA SER A 4 -3.97 4.27 -28.01
C SER A 4 -5.02 4.25 -26.91
N SER A 5 -4.76 4.93 -25.80
CA SER A 5 -5.64 5.03 -24.64
C SER A 5 -5.77 6.47 -24.18
N ASN A 6 -6.78 6.79 -23.38
CA ASN A 6 -6.89 8.02 -22.62
C ASN A 6 -6.24 7.91 -21.23
N LEU A 7 -5.70 6.74 -20.89
CA LEU A 7 -4.93 6.51 -19.68
C LEU A 7 -3.43 6.47 -20.00
N PRO A 8 -2.56 6.75 -19.04
CA PRO A 8 -1.16 6.41 -19.13
C PRO A 8 -0.97 4.93 -19.45
N VAL A 9 0.10 4.60 -20.16
CA VAL A 9 0.47 3.21 -20.47
C VAL A 9 1.79 2.89 -19.78
N ILE A 10 1.84 1.77 -19.08
CA ILE A 10 3.05 1.24 -18.48
C ILE A 10 3.44 -0.04 -19.20
N VAL A 11 4.67 -0.09 -19.68
CA VAL A 11 5.25 -1.28 -20.30
C VAL A 11 6.34 -1.82 -19.38
N ILE A 12 6.21 -3.08 -19.00
CA ILE A 12 7.23 -3.83 -18.27
C ILE A 12 7.88 -4.81 -19.25
N GLU A 13 9.21 -4.75 -19.36
CA GLU A 13 10.00 -5.62 -20.21
C GLU A 13 11.06 -6.32 -19.35
N ASN A 14 11.08 -7.65 -19.30
CA ASN A 14 12.08 -8.40 -18.54
C ASN A 14 13.10 -9.12 -19.45
N PHE A 15 13.20 -8.75 -20.72
CA PHE A 15 14.22 -9.15 -21.67
C PHE A 15 14.36 -10.69 -21.78
N LYS A 16 13.23 -11.40 -21.90
CA LYS A 16 13.20 -12.86 -21.93
C LYS A 16 13.57 -13.52 -20.60
N GLY A 17 13.44 -12.79 -19.49
CA GLY A 17 13.69 -13.31 -18.14
C GLY A 17 12.67 -14.35 -17.66
N GLY A 18 11.64 -14.67 -18.48
CA GLY A 18 10.60 -15.64 -18.16
C GLY A 18 9.57 -15.11 -17.16
N THR A 19 8.79 -15.99 -16.60
CA THR A 19 7.68 -15.67 -15.72
C THR A 19 8.13 -14.90 -14.47
N ILE A 20 7.39 -13.85 -14.13
CA ILE A 20 7.55 -13.11 -12.87
C ILE A 20 6.91 -13.95 -11.75
N GLY A 21 7.69 -14.24 -10.71
CA GLY A 21 7.26 -14.97 -9.51
C GLY A 21 6.90 -14.04 -8.35
N SER A 22 6.57 -14.62 -7.20
CA SER A 22 6.32 -13.88 -5.95
C SER A 22 7.60 -13.55 -5.18
N ASP A 23 8.69 -14.27 -5.43
CA ASP A 23 10.01 -14.05 -4.84
C ASP A 23 11.06 -14.88 -5.62
N PRO A 24 12.31 -14.42 -5.79
CA PRO A 24 12.79 -13.05 -5.54
C PRO A 24 12.27 -12.03 -6.56
N TYR A 25 12.65 -10.77 -6.39
CA TYR A 25 12.46 -9.77 -7.43
C TYR A 25 13.11 -10.20 -8.74
N LYS A 26 12.40 -9.97 -9.85
CA LYS A 26 12.88 -10.18 -11.20
C LYS A 26 13.32 -8.84 -11.77
N ASP A 27 14.51 -8.79 -12.36
CA ASP A 27 14.97 -7.59 -13.04
C ASP A 27 14.13 -7.34 -14.29
N ALA A 28 13.75 -6.10 -14.49
CA ALA A 28 12.95 -5.64 -15.61
C ALA A 28 13.24 -4.16 -15.92
N TYR A 29 12.63 -3.67 -16.96
CA TYR A 29 12.62 -2.27 -17.34
C TYR A 29 11.17 -1.78 -17.39
N MET A 30 10.92 -0.61 -16.83
CA MET A 30 9.60 0.03 -16.84
C MET A 30 9.65 1.29 -17.67
N SER A 31 8.76 1.37 -18.65
CA SER A 31 8.55 2.57 -19.46
C SER A 31 7.14 3.10 -19.22
N ILE A 32 7.01 4.37 -18.90
CA ILE A 32 5.73 5.05 -18.67
C ILE A 32 5.50 6.02 -19.82
N TYR A 33 4.35 5.93 -20.44
CA TYR A 33 3.87 6.82 -21.51
C TYR A 33 2.66 7.57 -20.98
N GLU A 34 2.69 8.89 -21.05
CA GLU A 34 1.60 9.75 -20.61
C GLU A 34 0.78 10.27 -21.79
N PRO A 35 -0.49 10.66 -21.58
CA PRO A 35 -1.29 11.29 -22.64
C PRO A 35 -0.66 12.59 -23.13
N GLY A 36 -0.61 12.76 -24.45
CA GLY A 36 -0.20 13.98 -25.08
C GLY A 36 -1.25 15.10 -25.00
N GLU A 37 -1.02 16.20 -25.72
CA GLU A 37 -1.93 17.35 -25.74
C GLU A 37 -3.35 17.03 -26.25
N ASP A 38 -3.49 15.98 -27.08
CA ASP A 38 -4.77 15.45 -27.55
C ASP A 38 -5.51 14.59 -26.52
N GLY A 39 -4.95 14.43 -25.30
CA GLY A 39 -5.48 13.58 -24.25
C GLY A 39 -5.33 12.08 -24.55
N ARG A 40 -4.48 11.69 -25.48
CA ARG A 40 -4.26 10.29 -25.87
C ARG A 40 -2.80 9.89 -25.66
N THR A 41 -2.63 8.70 -25.11
CA THR A 41 -1.32 8.05 -25.00
C THR A 41 -1.05 7.26 -26.28
N ASN A 42 0.12 7.45 -26.86
CA ASN A 42 0.59 6.74 -28.04
C ASN A 42 2.02 6.24 -27.79
N LEU A 43 2.23 4.93 -27.88
CA LEU A 43 3.54 4.30 -27.63
C LEU A 43 4.64 4.72 -28.62
N MET A 44 4.28 5.40 -29.72
CA MET A 44 5.24 5.88 -30.72
C MET A 44 5.84 7.25 -30.35
N ASP A 45 5.27 7.96 -29.36
CA ASP A 45 5.72 9.30 -28.98
C ASP A 45 6.91 9.26 -28.00
N GLY A 46 7.34 8.06 -27.61
CA GLY A 46 8.37 7.85 -26.60
C GLY A 46 7.84 7.91 -25.17
N PRO A 47 8.50 7.25 -24.22
CA PRO A 47 8.11 7.27 -22.82
C PRO A 47 8.48 8.62 -22.16
N THR A 48 7.67 9.03 -21.18
CA THR A 48 7.96 10.18 -20.31
C THR A 48 8.90 9.81 -19.16
N LEU A 49 8.93 8.53 -18.80
CA LEU A 49 9.82 7.98 -17.79
C LEU A 49 10.25 6.56 -18.18
N ASP A 50 11.55 6.32 -18.10
CA ASP A 50 12.17 5.02 -18.28
C ASP A 50 13.09 4.70 -17.10
N THR A 51 13.00 3.49 -16.55
CA THR A 51 13.90 3.09 -15.47
C THR A 51 14.05 1.57 -15.35
N ARG A 52 15.15 1.13 -14.79
CA ARG A 52 15.29 -0.25 -14.30
C ARG A 52 14.38 -0.46 -13.11
N VAL A 53 13.84 -1.66 -12.97
CA VAL A 53 13.00 -2.05 -11.84
C VAL A 53 13.28 -3.47 -11.41
N GLY A 54 13.11 -3.72 -10.11
CA GLY A 54 12.79 -5.04 -9.60
C GLY A 54 11.27 -5.21 -9.60
N ILE A 55 10.76 -6.33 -10.08
CA ILE A 55 9.32 -6.63 -10.08
C ILE A 55 9.04 -8.02 -9.53
N LYS A 56 7.98 -8.15 -8.73
CA LYS A 56 7.49 -9.44 -8.26
C LYS A 56 5.98 -9.43 -8.05
N ILE A 57 5.35 -10.61 -8.13
CA ILE A 57 3.94 -10.78 -7.79
C ILE A 57 3.75 -10.50 -6.30
N ARG A 58 2.71 -9.74 -5.97
CA ARG A 58 2.32 -9.45 -4.59
C ARG A 58 0.92 -9.99 -4.26
N GLY A 59 0.61 -9.93 -2.97
CA GLY A 59 -0.66 -10.35 -2.38
C GLY A 59 -0.51 -11.65 -1.61
N SER A 60 -1.44 -11.94 -0.71
CA SER A 60 -1.54 -13.19 0.02
C SER A 60 -2.56 -14.11 -0.68
N SER A 61 -3.85 -13.84 -0.52
CA SER A 61 -4.94 -14.63 -1.12
C SER A 61 -5.10 -14.44 -2.64
N THR A 62 -4.53 -13.36 -3.20
CA THR A 62 -4.71 -12.98 -4.63
C THR A 62 -3.61 -13.49 -5.56
N GLN A 63 -2.51 -14.04 -5.03
CA GLN A 63 -1.40 -14.56 -5.86
C GLN A 63 -1.84 -15.63 -6.85
N GLY A 64 -2.82 -16.47 -6.49
CA GLY A 64 -3.39 -17.50 -7.34
C GLY A 64 -4.38 -17.01 -8.41
N ARG A 65 -4.84 -15.75 -8.34
CA ARG A 65 -5.82 -15.19 -9.26
C ARG A 65 -5.22 -14.96 -10.65
N ALA A 66 -6.08 -14.95 -11.68
CA ALA A 66 -5.64 -14.80 -13.07
C ALA A 66 -4.94 -13.46 -13.32
N LYS A 67 -5.51 -12.36 -12.82
CA LYS A 67 -4.89 -11.03 -12.89
C LYS A 67 -3.96 -10.81 -11.71
N LYS A 68 -2.66 -10.67 -11.98
CA LYS A 68 -1.63 -10.53 -10.94
C LYS A 68 -1.44 -9.08 -10.54
N ALA A 69 -1.31 -8.81 -9.25
CA ALA A 69 -0.77 -7.55 -8.75
C ALA A 69 0.75 -7.65 -8.59
N PHE A 70 1.46 -6.53 -8.72
CA PHE A 70 2.92 -6.51 -8.64
C PHE A 70 3.41 -5.45 -7.66
N THR A 71 4.48 -5.76 -6.95
CA THR A 71 5.37 -4.77 -6.34
C THR A 71 6.44 -4.43 -7.37
N VAL A 72 6.70 -3.14 -7.51
CA VAL A 72 7.71 -2.58 -8.42
C VAL A 72 8.64 -1.70 -7.58
N GLU A 73 9.94 -1.94 -7.70
CA GLU A 73 11.00 -1.17 -7.03
C GLU A 73 11.89 -0.58 -8.09
N ALA A 74 11.89 0.75 -8.21
CA ALA A 74 12.76 1.42 -9.16
C ALA A 74 14.22 1.35 -8.72
N ARG A 75 15.13 1.08 -9.66
CA ARG A 75 16.54 0.79 -9.41
C ARG A 75 17.45 1.61 -10.31
N ASP A 76 18.62 1.90 -9.80
CA ASP A 76 19.72 2.47 -10.59
C ASP A 76 20.47 1.39 -11.39
N ASP A 77 21.55 1.80 -12.05
CA ASP A 77 22.38 0.88 -12.85
C ASP A 77 23.18 -0.14 -12.01
N PHE A 78 23.27 0.06 -10.70
CA PHE A 78 23.93 -0.85 -9.76
C PHE A 78 22.95 -1.77 -9.04
N GLY A 79 21.63 -1.58 -9.27
CA GLY A 79 20.58 -2.37 -8.64
C GLY A 79 20.12 -1.83 -7.29
N GLU A 80 20.60 -0.64 -6.89
CA GLU A 80 20.19 0.05 -5.66
C GLU A 80 18.90 0.84 -5.90
N ASP A 81 18.19 1.17 -4.81
CA ASP A 81 16.97 1.96 -4.85
C ASP A 81 17.19 3.30 -5.56
N LYS A 82 16.28 3.62 -6.46
CA LYS A 82 16.26 4.87 -7.21
C LYS A 82 14.91 5.57 -7.06
N ASP A 83 14.91 6.75 -6.49
CA ASP A 83 13.70 7.55 -6.42
C ASP A 83 13.28 8.06 -7.80
N ILE A 84 12.01 7.92 -8.11
CA ILE A 84 11.36 8.38 -9.34
C ILE A 84 10.03 9.08 -9.00
N SER A 85 9.62 10.06 -9.82
CA SER A 85 8.34 10.78 -9.70
C SER A 85 7.39 10.42 -10.85
N PRO A 86 6.81 9.21 -10.87
CA PRO A 86 5.95 8.77 -11.96
C PRO A 86 4.57 9.41 -11.88
N LEU A 87 3.99 9.81 -13.02
CA LEU A 87 2.61 10.26 -13.14
C LEU A 87 2.26 11.41 -12.17
N ALA A 88 3.17 12.35 -11.98
CA ALA A 88 3.05 13.48 -11.04
C ALA A 88 2.80 13.07 -9.57
N MET A 89 3.24 11.89 -9.15
CA MET A 89 3.27 11.48 -7.75
C MET A 89 4.62 11.81 -7.12
N SER A 90 4.65 11.89 -5.79
CA SER A 90 5.87 12.23 -5.05
C SER A 90 6.96 11.18 -5.23
N GLU A 91 8.20 11.65 -5.24
CA GLU A 91 9.41 10.88 -5.47
C GLU A 91 9.58 9.74 -4.45
N GLU A 92 9.87 8.54 -4.95
CA GLU A 92 10.10 7.32 -4.17
C GLU A 92 10.56 6.17 -5.08
N SER A 93 11.16 5.12 -4.52
CA SER A 93 11.55 3.92 -5.26
C SER A 93 10.47 2.83 -5.29
N ASP A 94 9.65 2.70 -4.24
CA ASP A 94 8.66 1.63 -4.04
C ASP A 94 7.26 1.96 -4.58
N TRP A 95 6.77 1.12 -5.50
CA TRP A 95 5.49 1.28 -6.19
C TRP A 95 4.70 -0.02 -6.25
N ILE A 96 3.41 0.08 -6.59
CA ILE A 96 2.52 -1.05 -6.75
C ILE A 96 1.72 -0.92 -8.04
N LEU A 97 1.66 -1.99 -8.83
CA LEU A 97 0.66 -2.20 -9.87
C LEU A 97 -0.45 -3.07 -9.27
N TYR A 98 -1.54 -2.44 -8.86
CA TYR A 98 -2.63 -3.11 -8.16
C TYR A 98 -3.70 -3.61 -9.12
N ALA A 99 -4.02 -4.91 -9.03
CA ALA A 99 -4.97 -5.60 -9.89
C ALA A 99 -6.36 -5.67 -9.24
N ALA A 100 -7.10 -4.57 -9.19
CA ALA A 100 -8.39 -4.48 -8.49
C ALA A 100 -9.45 -5.47 -8.99
N TYR A 101 -9.40 -5.86 -10.26
CA TYR A 101 -10.39 -6.70 -10.93
C TYR A 101 -10.71 -8.04 -10.24
N ASN A 102 -9.84 -8.52 -9.38
CA ASN A 102 -10.04 -9.80 -8.69
C ASN A 102 -11.32 -9.80 -7.83
N PHE A 103 -11.66 -8.67 -7.22
CA PHE A 103 -12.89 -8.44 -6.47
C PHE A 103 -13.66 -7.25 -7.06
N ASP A 104 -13.00 -6.10 -7.17
CA ASP A 104 -13.60 -4.86 -7.67
C ASP A 104 -13.66 -4.83 -9.22
N ARG A 105 -14.80 -5.24 -9.77
CA ARG A 105 -15.04 -5.24 -11.22
C ARG A 105 -15.15 -3.82 -11.80
N ALA A 106 -15.45 -2.83 -10.98
CA ALA A 106 -15.46 -1.43 -11.39
C ALA A 106 -14.07 -0.78 -11.36
N LEU A 107 -13.09 -1.42 -10.72
CA LEU A 107 -11.68 -1.01 -10.58
C LEU A 107 -11.43 0.27 -9.77
N ILE A 108 -12.44 0.83 -9.10
CA ILE A 108 -12.38 2.20 -8.54
C ILE A 108 -12.40 2.27 -7.01
N ARG A 109 -12.76 1.20 -6.30
CA ARG A 109 -13.05 1.28 -4.85
C ARG A 109 -11.86 1.74 -4.02
N ASN A 110 -10.70 1.13 -4.22
CA ASN A 110 -9.48 1.56 -3.53
C ASN A 110 -9.16 3.03 -3.84
N ALA A 111 -9.13 3.41 -5.12
CA ALA A 111 -8.82 4.77 -5.53
C ALA A 111 -9.80 5.79 -4.94
N LEU A 112 -11.11 5.47 -4.94
CA LEU A 112 -12.15 6.33 -4.37
C LEU A 112 -11.95 6.54 -2.86
N ILE A 113 -11.73 5.47 -2.10
CA ILE A 113 -11.63 5.56 -0.64
C ILE A 113 -10.31 6.21 -0.23
N TYR A 114 -9.22 5.96 -0.94
CA TYR A 114 -7.96 6.64 -0.69
C TYR A 114 -8.07 8.14 -0.96
N GLU A 115 -8.75 8.53 -2.04
CA GLU A 115 -9.01 9.94 -2.33
C GLU A 115 -9.89 10.58 -1.26
N LEU A 116 -10.98 9.92 -0.83
CA LEU A 116 -11.82 10.43 0.27
C LEU A 116 -11.04 10.58 1.58
N SER A 117 -10.15 9.62 1.90
CA SER A 117 -9.27 9.73 3.07
C SER A 117 -8.36 10.95 2.97
N ASN A 118 -7.75 11.20 1.81
CA ASN A 118 -6.92 12.39 1.59
C ASN A 118 -7.74 13.69 1.71
N GLN A 119 -8.98 13.72 1.20
CA GLN A 119 -9.86 14.89 1.28
C GLN A 119 -10.32 15.22 2.70
N VAL A 120 -10.45 14.23 3.58
CA VAL A 120 -10.72 14.49 5.01
C VAL A 120 -9.44 14.78 5.81
N GLY A 121 -8.29 14.92 5.14
CA GLY A 121 -7.02 15.28 5.76
C GLY A 121 -6.25 14.10 6.38
N ARG A 122 -6.59 12.85 6.02
CA ARG A 122 -5.88 11.64 6.44
C ARG A 122 -5.15 11.04 5.24
N TYR A 123 -3.83 11.06 5.29
CA TYR A 123 -3.03 10.49 4.21
C TYR A 123 -3.49 9.06 3.87
N ALA A 124 -3.69 8.84 2.59
CA ALA A 124 -3.79 7.52 1.98
C ALA A 124 -2.98 7.51 0.68
N VAL A 125 -2.58 6.34 0.24
CA VAL A 125 -1.74 6.19 -0.95
C VAL A 125 -2.39 6.82 -2.18
N ARG A 126 -1.61 7.60 -2.94
CA ARG A 126 -2.06 8.18 -4.20
C ARG A 126 -2.09 7.12 -5.28
N THR A 127 -3.05 7.24 -6.17
CA THR A 127 -3.31 6.25 -7.23
C THR A 127 -3.43 6.91 -8.59
N ARG A 128 -3.01 6.19 -9.65
CA ARG A 128 -3.23 6.57 -11.05
C ARG A 128 -3.68 5.33 -11.83
N PHE A 129 -4.78 5.44 -12.54
CA PHE A 129 -5.17 4.35 -13.45
C PHE A 129 -4.26 4.34 -14.66
N CYS A 130 -3.87 3.15 -15.09
CA CYS A 130 -3.00 2.95 -16.24
C CYS A 130 -3.35 1.66 -16.98
N GLU A 131 -3.06 1.63 -18.27
CA GLU A 131 -3.01 0.41 -19.08
C GLU A 131 -1.64 -0.25 -18.87
N VAL A 132 -1.58 -1.56 -18.76
CA VAL A 132 -0.31 -2.26 -18.48
C VAL A 132 -0.05 -3.35 -19.51
N PHE A 133 1.17 -3.38 -20.00
CA PHE A 133 1.76 -4.46 -20.79
C PHE A 133 2.91 -5.09 -19.98
N VAL A 134 2.99 -6.42 -20.02
CA VAL A 134 4.08 -7.17 -19.35
C VAL A 134 4.66 -8.16 -20.36
N ASN A 135 5.78 -7.77 -20.98
CA ASN A 135 6.49 -8.60 -21.93
C ASN A 135 7.57 -9.43 -21.20
N THR A 136 7.42 -10.76 -21.21
CA THR A 136 8.35 -11.70 -20.56
C THR A 136 9.01 -12.65 -21.58
N ASN A 137 8.67 -12.52 -22.87
CA ASN A 137 9.13 -13.43 -23.91
C ASN A 137 10.31 -12.90 -24.72
N GLY A 138 10.65 -11.61 -24.59
CA GLY A 138 11.75 -10.93 -25.29
C GLY A 138 11.48 -10.71 -26.79
N GLY A 139 10.23 -10.89 -27.23
CA GLY A 139 9.76 -10.53 -28.57
C GLY A 139 9.32 -9.08 -28.65
N ALA A 140 8.88 -8.67 -29.84
CA ALA A 140 8.28 -7.34 -30.00
C ALA A 140 6.98 -7.23 -29.17
N LEU A 141 6.78 -6.06 -28.56
CA LEU A 141 5.57 -5.75 -27.77
C LEU A 141 4.31 -5.95 -28.64
N SER A 142 3.34 -6.66 -28.11
CA SER A 142 2.11 -7.03 -28.78
C SER A 142 0.91 -6.99 -27.85
N TYR A 143 -0.29 -7.18 -28.40
CA TYR A 143 -1.51 -7.32 -27.58
C TYR A 143 -1.53 -8.58 -26.70
N ASN A 144 -0.69 -9.58 -26.97
CA ASN A 144 -0.55 -10.75 -26.10
C ASN A 144 0.12 -10.40 -24.75
N ASP A 145 0.84 -9.29 -24.69
CA ASP A 145 1.52 -8.81 -23.49
C ASP A 145 0.64 -7.86 -22.66
N TYR A 146 -0.56 -7.52 -23.19
CA TYR A 146 -1.51 -6.64 -22.50
C TYR A 146 -2.20 -7.37 -21.34
N VAL A 147 -2.05 -6.84 -20.14
CA VAL A 147 -2.63 -7.43 -18.92
C VAL A 147 -3.79 -6.61 -18.34
N GLY A 148 -4.15 -5.50 -18.98
CA GLY A 148 -5.36 -4.71 -18.68
C GLY A 148 -5.10 -3.44 -17.89
N VAL A 149 -6.18 -2.84 -17.39
CA VAL A 149 -6.14 -1.64 -16.55
C VAL A 149 -5.72 -2.00 -15.12
N TYR A 150 -4.79 -1.23 -14.57
CA TYR A 150 -4.29 -1.33 -13.21
C TYR A 150 -4.44 0.01 -12.49
N SER A 151 -4.39 -0.03 -11.17
CA SER A 151 -4.10 1.14 -10.35
C SER A 151 -2.61 1.15 -10.03
N PHE A 152 -1.85 2.05 -10.64
CA PHE A 152 -0.47 2.33 -10.24
C PHE A 152 -0.51 3.22 -9.00
N MET A 153 0.15 2.80 -7.92
CA MET A 153 -0.03 3.46 -6.64
C MET A 153 1.20 3.38 -5.75
N GLU A 154 1.24 4.26 -4.77
CA GLU A 154 2.23 4.26 -3.72
C GLU A 154 2.15 2.99 -2.85
N LYS A 155 3.26 2.62 -2.24
CA LYS A 155 3.32 1.65 -1.14
C LYS A 155 3.22 2.40 0.18
N ILE A 156 2.48 1.87 1.15
CA ILE A 156 2.48 2.41 2.51
C ILE A 156 3.90 2.29 3.07
N LYS A 157 4.49 3.42 3.43
CA LYS A 157 5.87 3.54 3.87
C LYS A 157 6.04 4.82 4.69
N ARG A 158 7.04 4.86 5.56
CA ARG A 158 7.47 6.09 6.21
C ARG A 158 8.20 6.97 5.18
N ASP A 159 7.70 8.13 4.92
CA ASP A 159 8.31 9.19 4.14
C ASP A 159 7.58 10.52 4.41
N LYS A 160 8.26 11.67 4.24
CA LYS A 160 7.66 13.01 4.43
C LYS A 160 6.45 13.27 3.53
N ASN A 161 6.39 12.61 2.37
CA ASN A 161 5.29 12.73 1.42
C ASN A 161 4.27 11.57 1.53
N ARG A 162 4.48 10.63 2.45
CA ARG A 162 3.61 9.47 2.70
C ARG A 162 3.20 9.45 4.18
N VAL A 163 3.61 8.49 4.97
CA VAL A 163 3.41 8.55 6.42
C VAL A 163 4.55 9.34 7.03
N ASP A 164 4.27 10.60 7.33
CA ASP A 164 5.27 11.57 7.83
C ASP A 164 5.49 11.42 9.32
N ILE A 165 6.32 10.46 9.68
CA ILE A 165 6.81 10.25 11.04
C ILE A 165 8.34 10.26 11.09
N THR A 166 8.89 10.64 12.22
CA THR A 166 10.33 10.65 12.45
C THR A 166 10.91 9.23 12.28
N ARG A 167 12.06 9.10 11.61
CA ARG A 167 12.77 7.83 11.56
C ARG A 167 13.25 7.43 12.95
N ILE A 168 13.11 6.17 13.31
CA ILE A 168 13.72 5.56 14.48
C ILE A 168 14.85 4.63 14.05
N SER A 169 15.97 4.67 14.77
CA SER A 169 17.12 3.81 14.53
C SER A 169 17.35 2.86 15.72
N PRO A 170 18.15 1.80 15.59
CA PRO A 170 18.43 0.88 16.70
C PRO A 170 19.07 1.55 17.92
N GLU A 171 19.76 2.68 17.73
CA GLU A 171 20.39 3.47 18.80
C GLU A 171 19.39 4.28 19.62
N ASP A 172 18.18 4.53 19.10
CA ASP A 172 17.11 5.31 19.73
C ASP A 172 16.42 4.48 20.83
N THR A 173 17.07 4.37 21.98
CA THR A 173 16.63 3.48 23.08
C THR A 173 16.17 4.22 24.33
N ALA A 174 16.29 5.55 24.38
CA ALA A 174 15.87 6.42 25.47
C ALA A 174 14.83 7.45 25.01
N GLU A 175 14.12 8.05 25.96
CA GLU A 175 13.23 9.19 25.65
C GLU A 175 14.07 10.44 25.34
N PRO A 176 13.62 11.29 24.39
CA PRO A 176 12.33 11.21 23.67
C PRO A 176 12.34 10.28 22.45
N GLU A 177 13.50 9.82 21.97
CA GLU A 177 13.66 9.12 20.69
C GLU A 177 12.86 7.81 20.63
N VAL A 178 12.91 7.00 21.68
CA VAL A 178 12.20 5.70 21.76
C VAL A 178 10.68 5.85 21.73
N THR A 179 10.15 7.06 21.87
CA THR A 179 8.69 7.27 21.98
C THR A 179 7.96 7.24 20.65
N GLY A 180 8.66 7.18 19.51
CA GLY A 180 7.98 7.17 18.20
C GLY A 180 8.90 6.95 17.01
N GLY A 181 8.31 6.93 15.83
CA GLY A 181 8.92 6.50 14.58
C GLY A 181 8.46 5.10 14.19
N TYR A 182 7.32 4.68 14.71
CA TYR A 182 6.80 3.33 14.54
C TYR A 182 5.59 3.29 13.61
N MET A 183 5.57 2.31 12.72
CA MET A 183 4.37 1.91 11.97
C MET A 183 4.07 0.44 12.24
N PHE A 184 2.80 0.11 12.28
CA PHE A 184 2.29 -1.21 12.60
C PHE A 184 1.19 -1.63 11.62
N LYS A 185 0.97 -2.94 11.50
CA LYS A 185 -0.21 -3.50 10.81
C LYS A 185 -0.85 -4.63 11.61
N ILE A 186 -2.16 -4.76 11.45
CA ILE A 186 -2.91 -5.98 11.78
C ILE A 186 -3.28 -6.60 10.45
N ASP A 187 -2.70 -7.76 10.13
CA ASP A 187 -2.91 -8.47 8.88
C ASP A 187 -2.55 -9.95 9.03
N ARG A 188 -2.81 -10.72 7.96
CA ARG A 188 -2.30 -12.09 7.85
C ARG A 188 -0.77 -12.08 7.88
N PRO A 189 -0.13 -13.13 8.46
CA PRO A 189 1.31 -13.20 8.48
C PRO A 189 1.87 -13.43 7.06
N ASP A 190 2.80 -12.59 6.66
CA ASP A 190 3.70 -12.86 5.54
C ASP A 190 4.97 -13.56 6.05
N PRO A 191 5.68 -14.34 5.21
CA PRO A 191 6.98 -14.88 5.59
C PRO A 191 7.94 -13.77 6.05
N GLY A 192 8.53 -13.94 7.23
CA GLY A 192 9.42 -12.95 7.84
C GLY A 192 8.73 -11.93 8.76
N ASP A 193 7.40 -11.80 8.71
CA ASP A 193 6.69 -10.89 9.62
C ASP A 193 6.91 -11.28 11.09
N SER A 194 7.33 -10.34 11.89
CA SER A 194 7.36 -10.43 13.34
C SER A 194 6.51 -9.36 14.00
N GLY A 195 6.25 -9.50 15.29
CA GLY A 195 5.38 -8.57 15.97
C GLY A 195 5.23 -8.86 17.46
N PHE A 196 4.14 -8.36 18.00
CA PHE A 196 3.77 -8.56 19.41
C PHE A 196 2.26 -8.74 19.53
N SER A 197 1.80 -9.21 20.69
CA SER A 197 0.37 -9.27 21.00
C SER A 197 0.00 -8.11 21.93
N ALA A 198 -1.11 -7.45 21.63
CA ALA A 198 -1.71 -6.44 22.49
C ALA A 198 -3.23 -6.62 22.52
N GLY A 199 -3.82 -6.74 23.71
CA GLY A 199 -5.25 -6.96 23.86
C GLY A 199 -5.78 -8.23 23.18
N GLY A 200 -4.94 -9.26 23.03
CA GLY A 200 -5.28 -10.49 22.30
C GLY A 200 -5.12 -10.40 20.79
N GLN A 201 -4.76 -9.22 20.25
CA GLN A 201 -4.56 -8.97 18.82
C GLN A 201 -3.09 -9.09 18.45
N GLY A 202 -2.78 -9.80 17.36
CA GLY A 202 -1.44 -9.83 16.78
C GLY A 202 -1.15 -8.54 16.01
N VAL A 203 -0.12 -7.82 16.42
CA VAL A 203 0.34 -6.56 15.80
C VAL A 203 1.71 -6.81 15.21
N LYS A 204 1.94 -6.39 13.96
CA LYS A 204 3.19 -6.59 13.23
C LYS A 204 3.91 -5.28 13.01
N TRP A 205 5.22 -5.36 12.96
CA TRP A 205 6.08 -4.25 12.61
C TRP A 205 5.96 -3.93 11.11
N VAL A 206 5.95 -2.64 10.78
CA VAL A 206 6.09 -2.13 9.41
C VAL A 206 7.31 -1.22 9.34
N GLU A 207 7.47 -0.34 10.32
CA GLU A 207 8.64 0.50 10.58
C GLU A 207 8.92 0.56 12.10
N PRO A 208 10.17 0.43 12.50
CA PRO A 208 11.30 -0.08 11.71
C PRO A 208 11.05 -1.52 11.25
N LYS A 209 11.90 -2.06 10.37
CA LYS A 209 11.81 -3.47 9.98
C LYS A 209 12.02 -4.37 11.19
N GLU A 210 11.45 -5.57 11.16
CA GLU A 210 11.48 -6.51 12.28
C GLU A 210 12.89 -6.88 12.76
N ASP A 211 13.89 -6.89 11.88
CA ASP A 211 15.29 -7.17 12.18
C ASP A 211 16.04 -5.95 12.73
N GLU A 212 15.48 -4.75 12.61
CA GLU A 212 16.02 -3.50 13.15
C GLU A 212 15.45 -3.16 14.54
N VAL A 213 14.35 -3.82 14.97
CA VAL A 213 13.69 -3.53 16.25
C VAL A 213 14.51 -4.07 17.41
N THR A 214 14.95 -3.18 18.30
CA THR A 214 15.67 -3.57 19.53
C THR A 214 14.72 -4.04 20.63
N SER A 215 15.24 -4.81 21.59
CA SER A 215 14.47 -5.26 22.77
C SER A 215 13.91 -4.08 23.59
N ARG A 216 14.65 -2.96 23.64
CA ARG A 216 14.22 -1.75 24.35
C ARG A 216 13.02 -1.09 23.68
N GLN A 217 13.09 -0.93 22.34
CA GLN A 217 11.99 -0.39 21.54
C GLN A 217 10.76 -1.28 21.60
N SER A 218 10.93 -2.59 21.43
CA SER A 218 9.85 -3.58 21.56
C SER A 218 9.20 -3.52 22.94
N GLY A 219 10.00 -3.40 24.01
CA GLY A 219 9.53 -3.24 25.38
C GLY A 219 8.68 -1.99 25.57
N TYR A 220 9.17 -0.84 25.07
CA TYR A 220 8.44 0.43 25.10
C TYR A 220 7.06 0.30 24.40
N VAL A 221 7.06 -0.18 23.16
CA VAL A 221 5.84 -0.31 22.36
C VAL A 221 4.83 -1.25 23.00
N ARG A 222 5.26 -2.43 23.49
CA ARG A 222 4.38 -3.37 24.21
C ARG A 222 3.74 -2.75 25.44
N ASN A 223 4.52 -2.01 26.23
CA ASN A 223 3.99 -1.30 27.41
C ASN A 223 2.99 -0.23 27.01
N TYR A 224 3.28 0.52 25.95
CA TYR A 224 2.38 1.54 25.43
C TYR A 224 1.03 0.94 25.02
N PHE A 225 1.03 -0.11 24.20
CA PHE A 225 -0.20 -0.78 23.77
C PHE A 225 -0.94 -1.50 24.90
N ASN A 226 -0.24 -2.04 25.89
CA ASN A 226 -0.88 -2.55 27.11
C ASN A 226 -1.63 -1.44 27.85
N ASN A 227 -1.09 -0.23 27.88
CA ASN A 227 -1.77 0.93 28.47
C ASN A 227 -2.95 1.40 27.62
N VAL A 228 -2.83 1.42 26.29
CA VAL A 228 -3.97 1.63 25.38
C VAL A 228 -5.10 0.66 25.76
N TYR A 229 -4.83 -0.63 25.75
CA TYR A 229 -5.83 -1.66 26.03
C TYR A 229 -6.51 -1.53 27.40
N LYS A 230 -5.71 -1.27 28.46
CA LYS A 230 -6.23 -1.08 29.83
C LYS A 230 -7.17 0.13 29.93
N ASN A 231 -7.00 1.13 29.08
CA ASN A 231 -7.76 2.38 29.16
C ASN A 231 -8.85 2.51 28.09
N LEU A 232 -9.03 1.53 27.19
CA LEU A 232 -10.06 1.59 26.13
C LEU A 232 -11.48 1.75 26.71
N ASN A 233 -11.79 1.12 27.81
CA ASN A 233 -13.12 1.21 28.45
C ASN A 233 -13.23 2.39 29.42
N HIS A 234 -12.22 3.22 29.56
CA HIS A 234 -12.26 4.39 30.42
C HIS A 234 -12.75 5.61 29.62
N THR A 235 -13.75 6.32 30.15
CA THR A 235 -14.47 7.39 29.46
C THR A 235 -13.60 8.46 28.79
N THR A 236 -12.39 8.71 29.29
CA THR A 236 -11.51 9.77 28.78
C THR A 236 -10.05 9.35 28.62
N LYS A 237 -9.57 8.40 29.41
CA LYS A 237 -8.14 8.05 29.44
C LYS A 237 -7.59 7.41 28.17
N TYR A 238 -8.42 6.83 27.32
CA TYR A 238 -7.98 6.33 26.03
C TYR A 238 -7.35 7.45 25.17
N ALA A 239 -7.87 8.67 25.31
CA ALA A 239 -7.40 9.82 24.56
C ALA A 239 -5.97 10.30 24.96
N ASP A 240 -5.40 9.78 26.05
CA ASP A 240 -3.99 10.01 26.38
C ASP A 240 -3.04 9.22 25.48
N TYR A 241 -3.55 8.14 24.87
CA TYR A 241 -2.75 7.17 24.11
C TYR A 241 -3.08 7.14 22.62
N ILE A 242 -4.31 7.35 22.23
CA ILE A 242 -4.74 7.35 20.83
C ILE A 242 -5.19 8.74 20.38
N ASP A 243 -5.05 9.08 19.11
CA ASP A 243 -5.70 10.26 18.53
C ASP A 243 -7.14 9.91 18.16
N PRO A 244 -8.16 10.32 18.95
CA PRO A 244 -9.53 9.89 18.74
C PRO A 244 -10.08 10.26 17.36
N LEU A 245 -9.66 11.39 16.79
CA LEU A 245 -10.16 11.84 15.49
C LEU A 245 -9.67 10.92 14.36
N SER A 246 -8.41 10.48 14.38
CA SER A 246 -7.92 9.52 13.38
C SER A 246 -8.67 8.19 13.43
N TRP A 247 -9.04 7.75 14.64
CA TRP A 247 -9.81 6.52 14.83
C TRP A 247 -11.25 6.67 14.34
N VAL A 248 -11.89 7.82 14.59
CA VAL A 248 -13.23 8.12 14.08
C VAL A 248 -13.23 8.19 12.55
N ASP A 249 -12.28 8.94 11.94
CA ASP A 249 -12.19 9.09 10.50
C ASP A 249 -11.98 7.72 9.81
N HIS A 250 -11.07 6.91 10.33
CA HIS A 250 -10.83 5.57 9.81
C HIS A 250 -12.05 4.65 9.96
N HIS A 251 -12.70 4.67 11.13
CA HIS A 251 -13.90 3.89 11.37
C HIS A 251 -15.05 4.30 10.44
N MET A 252 -15.27 5.61 10.26
CA MET A 252 -16.31 6.13 9.38
C MET A 252 -16.11 5.70 7.92
N LEU A 253 -14.88 5.71 7.41
CA LEU A 253 -14.58 5.23 6.06
C LEU A 253 -14.87 3.72 5.90
N ASN A 254 -14.54 2.91 6.90
CA ASN A 254 -14.86 1.48 6.90
C ASN A 254 -16.37 1.21 6.96
N GLU A 255 -17.10 1.93 7.83
CA GLU A 255 -18.56 1.80 7.96
C GLU A 255 -19.30 2.29 6.73
N PHE A 256 -18.92 3.46 6.19
CA PHE A 256 -19.51 4.01 4.97
C PHE A 256 -19.41 3.03 3.78
N THR A 257 -18.35 2.29 3.71
CA THR A 257 -18.10 1.36 2.60
C THR A 257 -18.51 -0.08 2.90
N LYS A 258 -18.93 -0.38 4.12
CA LYS A 258 -19.17 -1.77 4.58
C LYS A 258 -17.96 -2.65 4.33
N ASN A 259 -16.80 -2.22 4.84
CA ASN A 259 -15.57 -2.97 4.67
C ASN A 259 -15.59 -4.27 5.50
N PRO A 260 -15.63 -5.45 4.88
CA PRO A 260 -15.77 -6.71 5.61
C PRO A 260 -14.51 -7.13 6.37
N ASP A 261 -13.37 -6.52 6.05
CA ASP A 261 -12.06 -6.87 6.61
C ASP A 261 -11.42 -5.75 7.44
N GLY A 262 -11.84 -4.50 7.26
CA GLY A 262 -11.14 -3.29 7.69
C GLY A 262 -10.99 -3.07 9.20
N LEU A 263 -11.67 -3.82 10.05
CA LEU A 263 -11.52 -3.76 11.51
C LEU A 263 -10.76 -4.96 12.09
N ARG A 264 -10.24 -5.84 11.25
CA ARG A 264 -9.52 -7.06 11.68
C ARG A 264 -8.33 -7.45 10.81
N LEU A 265 -8.26 -6.96 9.58
CA LEU A 265 -7.18 -7.21 8.61
C LEU A 265 -6.88 -5.92 7.86
N SER A 266 -5.74 -5.89 7.17
CA SER A 266 -5.34 -4.77 6.29
C SER A 266 -5.41 -3.42 7.00
N THR A 267 -5.12 -3.42 8.29
CA THR A 267 -5.26 -2.28 9.19
C THR A 267 -3.88 -1.76 9.54
N TYR A 268 -3.66 -0.48 9.30
CA TYR A 268 -2.41 0.21 9.62
C TYR A 268 -2.62 1.25 10.71
N PHE A 269 -1.58 1.50 11.49
CA PHE A 269 -1.51 2.60 12.45
C PHE A 269 -0.04 2.96 12.73
N TYR A 270 0.18 4.17 13.22
CA TYR A 270 1.53 4.66 13.42
C TYR A 270 1.62 5.54 14.68
N LYS A 271 2.81 5.69 15.19
CA LYS A 271 3.12 6.51 16.36
C LYS A 271 4.39 7.31 16.14
N ASP A 272 4.28 8.62 16.05
CA ASP A 272 5.42 9.52 15.99
C ASP A 272 5.93 9.89 17.41
N ARG A 273 7.11 10.50 17.48
CA ARG A 273 7.76 10.92 18.74
C ARG A 273 6.87 11.85 19.54
N ASN A 274 6.69 11.53 20.82
CA ASN A 274 5.86 12.28 21.77
C ASN A 274 4.41 12.48 21.31
N LYS A 275 3.94 11.77 20.27
CA LYS A 275 2.57 11.81 19.82
C LYS A 275 1.81 10.53 20.23
N ARG A 276 0.50 10.58 20.13
CA ARG A 276 -0.40 9.45 20.34
C ARG A 276 -0.40 8.55 19.11
N VAL A 277 -0.91 7.32 19.26
CA VAL A 277 -1.14 6.43 18.11
C VAL A 277 -2.24 7.00 17.23
N GLU A 278 -1.97 7.11 15.95
CA GLU A 278 -2.92 7.46 14.90
C GLU A 278 -3.31 6.22 14.10
N TYR A 279 -4.58 6.15 13.70
CA TYR A 279 -5.14 5.05 12.91
C TYR A 279 -5.11 5.41 11.43
N GLY A 280 -4.56 4.52 10.60
CA GLY A 280 -4.35 4.74 9.17
C GLY A 280 -2.91 4.43 8.76
N PRO A 281 -2.59 4.57 7.46
CA PRO A 281 -3.47 4.88 6.34
C PRO A 281 -4.51 3.79 6.07
N VAL A 282 -5.64 4.15 5.45
CA VAL A 282 -6.64 3.18 4.96
C VAL A 282 -6.02 2.31 3.86
N TRP A 283 -6.41 1.02 3.83
CA TRP A 283 -5.85 0.03 2.90
C TRP A 283 -6.85 -1.07 2.57
N ASP A 284 -6.82 -1.56 1.32
CA ASP A 284 -7.50 -2.78 0.86
C ASP A 284 -9.03 -2.72 0.93
N PHE A 285 -9.62 -1.79 0.19
CA PHE A 285 -11.07 -1.55 0.11
C PHE A 285 -11.74 -2.21 -1.12
N ASP A 286 -11.06 -3.10 -1.83
CA ASP A 286 -11.56 -3.70 -3.07
C ASP A 286 -12.72 -4.68 -2.86
N ARG A 287 -12.95 -5.13 -1.62
CA ARG A 287 -14.05 -6.00 -1.22
C ARG A 287 -15.25 -5.28 -0.61
N THR A 288 -15.24 -3.95 -0.65
CA THR A 288 -16.27 -3.09 -0.04
C THR A 288 -17.47 -2.86 -0.95
N MET A 289 -18.52 -2.20 -0.44
CA MET A 289 -19.71 -1.77 -1.22
C MET A 289 -20.35 -2.93 -1.99
N GLY A 290 -20.53 -4.08 -1.34
CA GLY A 290 -21.16 -5.25 -1.93
C GLY A 290 -20.32 -6.00 -2.97
N CYS A 291 -19.00 -5.76 -3.01
CA CYS A 291 -18.09 -6.37 -3.99
C CYS A 291 -17.33 -7.60 -3.46
N ASP A 292 -17.58 -7.98 -2.22
CA ASP A 292 -17.06 -9.20 -1.63
C ASP A 292 -17.67 -10.46 -2.25
N ASP A 293 -16.98 -11.59 -2.11
CA ASP A 293 -17.40 -12.89 -2.63
C ASP A 293 -18.12 -13.76 -1.56
N ASP A 294 -18.33 -13.24 -0.36
CA ASP A 294 -18.94 -13.95 0.78
C ASP A 294 -20.19 -13.26 1.37
N GLY A 295 -20.63 -12.15 0.80
CA GLY A 295 -21.88 -11.46 1.14
C GLY A 295 -21.82 -10.56 2.38
N ARG A 296 -20.68 -10.45 3.07
CA ARG A 296 -20.55 -9.63 4.29
C ARG A 296 -20.72 -8.13 4.05
N ALA A 297 -20.36 -7.65 2.86
CA ALA A 297 -20.51 -6.25 2.46
C ALA A 297 -21.84 -5.95 1.73
N ALA A 298 -22.73 -6.94 1.58
CA ALA A 298 -23.92 -6.83 0.72
C ALA A 298 -25.04 -5.98 1.34
N ASN A 299 -25.16 -5.95 2.69
CA ASN A 299 -26.22 -5.20 3.36
C ASN A 299 -25.75 -3.78 3.69
N PRO A 300 -26.32 -2.73 3.06
CA PRO A 300 -25.93 -1.35 3.34
C PRO A 300 -26.52 -0.81 4.66
N VAL A 301 -27.48 -1.52 5.28
CA VAL A 301 -28.21 -1.05 6.47
C VAL A 301 -27.49 -1.48 7.75
N GLY A 302 -27.50 -0.61 8.77
CA GLY A 302 -26.90 -0.89 10.08
C GLY A 302 -25.38 -0.69 10.09
N TRP A 303 -24.77 -1.04 11.21
CA TRP A 303 -23.32 -1.03 11.39
C TRP A 303 -22.70 -2.35 10.87
N SER A 304 -21.45 -2.28 10.43
CA SER A 304 -20.67 -3.48 10.13
C SER A 304 -20.39 -4.23 11.45
N SER A 305 -20.58 -5.52 11.45
CA SER A 305 -20.41 -6.36 12.65
C SER A 305 -19.16 -7.25 12.52
#